data_9b903d085579d48f08c4a8f2a41a8317
#
_entry.id   9b903d085579d48f08c4a8f2a41a8317
#
_cell.length_a   1.000
_cell.length_b   1.000
_cell.length_c   1.000
_cell.angle_alpha   90.00
_cell.angle_beta   90.00
_cell.angle_gamma   90.00
#
_symmetry.space_group_name_H-M   'P 1'
#
loop_
_entity.id
_entity.type
_entity.pdbx_description
1 polymer ?
#
loop_
_entity_poly.entity_id
_entity_poly.type
_entity_poly.pdbx_seq_one_letter_code
_entity_poly.pdbx_strand_id
1 'polypeptide(L)' 'MDEMGLIMQEILEYLRSKRFISLQNYLDTLNPADIAEAMEELLDDGDIGPEELLLIFRILPKELA' A
#
# COMPACT_ATOMS: atom_id res chain seq x y z
N MET A 1 2.94 19.53 4.01
CA MET A 1 3.45 18.30 3.48
C MET A 1 2.47 17.18 3.79
N ASP A 2 2.12 16.42 2.80
CA ASP A 2 1.05 15.44 2.92
C ASP A 2 1.63 14.07 3.28
N GLU A 3 1.35 13.61 4.52
CA GLU A 3 1.79 12.28 4.96
C GLU A 3 1.24 11.18 4.06
N MET A 4 0.02 11.36 3.58
CA MET A 4 -0.61 10.39 2.69
C MET A 4 0.15 10.30 1.37
N GLY A 5 0.61 11.43 0.84
CA GLY A 5 1.41 11.42 -0.38
C GLY A 5 2.70 10.64 -0.21
N LEU A 6 3.33 10.74 0.95
CA LEU A 6 4.54 9.99 1.25
C LEU A 6 4.25 8.50 1.36
N ILE A 7 3.18 8.13 2.03
CA ILE A 7 2.76 6.73 2.17
C ILE A 7 2.49 6.12 0.80
N MET A 8 1.75 6.83 -0.04
CA MET A 8 1.44 6.37 -1.40
C MET A 8 2.71 6.16 -2.21
N GLN A 9 3.65 7.09 -2.12
CA GLN A 9 4.92 7.02 -2.83
C GLN A 9 5.74 5.81 -2.39
N GLU A 10 5.81 5.56 -1.09
CA GLU A 10 6.53 4.41 -0.54
C GLU A 10 5.93 3.09 -1.02
N ILE A 11 4.61 2.99 -0.99
CA ILE A 11 3.92 1.79 -1.46
C ILE A 11 4.24 1.53 -2.94
N LEU A 12 4.15 2.56 -3.77
CA LEU A 12 4.43 2.44 -5.19
C LEU A 12 5.87 2.01 -5.44
N GLU A 13 6.80 2.58 -4.69
CA GLU A 13 8.21 2.26 -4.85
C GLU A 13 8.51 0.80 -4.55
N TYR A 14 7.93 0.28 -3.46
CA TYR A 14 8.08 -1.14 -3.12
C TYR A 14 7.45 -2.04 -4.18
N LEU A 15 6.30 -1.66 -4.70
CA LEU A 15 5.64 -2.44 -5.75
C LEU A 15 6.47 -2.48 -7.03
N ARG A 16 7.01 -1.33 -7.43
CA ARG A 16 7.81 -1.23 -8.65
C ARG A 16 9.11 -2.02 -8.56
N SER A 17 9.71 -2.03 -7.38
CA SER A 17 10.95 -2.77 -7.15
C SER A 17 10.72 -4.22 -6.76
N LYS A 18 9.45 -4.63 -6.65
CA LYS A 18 9.05 -5.99 -6.27
C LYS A 18 9.58 -6.42 -4.90
N ARG A 19 9.71 -5.46 -4.00
CA ARG A 19 10.15 -5.71 -2.62
C ARG A 19 8.94 -5.97 -1.74
N PHE A 20 8.31 -7.10 -1.93
CA PHE A 20 7.04 -7.40 -1.27
C PHE A 20 7.18 -7.62 0.22
N ILE A 21 8.29 -8.21 0.66
CA ILE A 21 8.54 -8.40 2.09
C ILE A 21 8.75 -7.05 2.77
N SER A 22 9.50 -6.15 2.14
CA SER A 22 9.70 -4.81 2.66
C SER A 22 8.39 -4.04 2.70
N LEU A 23 7.56 -4.21 1.68
CA LEU A 23 6.24 -3.59 1.64
C LEU A 23 5.37 -4.08 2.79
N GLN A 24 5.37 -5.39 3.03
CA GLN A 24 4.60 -5.97 4.13
C GLN A 24 5.05 -5.38 5.48
N ASN A 25 6.35 -5.30 5.70
CA ASN A 25 6.89 -4.73 6.92
C ASN A 25 6.51 -3.26 7.07
N TYR A 26 6.55 -2.52 5.98
CA TYR A 26 6.18 -1.12 5.99
C TYR A 26 4.69 -0.95 6.34
N LEU A 27 3.84 -1.72 5.70
CA LEU A 27 2.39 -1.67 5.96
C LEU A 27 2.07 -2.03 7.40
N ASP A 28 2.83 -2.94 7.98
CA ASP A 28 2.65 -3.36 9.36
C ASP A 28 2.89 -2.21 10.36
N THR A 29 3.65 -1.19 9.96
CA THR A 29 3.90 -0.02 10.80
C THR A 29 2.82 1.05 10.70
N LEU A 30 1.89 0.92 9.75
CA LEU A 30 0.87 1.91 9.50
C LEU A 30 -0.45 1.55 10.18
N ASN A 31 -1.27 2.57 10.43
CA ASN A 31 -2.63 2.36 10.89
C ASN A 31 -3.49 1.75 9.77
N PRO A 32 -4.41 0.83 10.10
CA PRO A 32 -5.33 0.30 9.09
C PRO A 32 -6.08 1.37 8.32
N ALA A 33 -6.47 2.44 9.00
CA ALA A 33 -7.18 3.56 8.36
C ALA A 33 -6.31 4.23 7.29
N ASP A 34 -5.03 4.41 7.58
CA ASP A 34 -4.09 5.02 6.64
C ASP A 34 -3.85 4.11 5.43
N ILE A 35 -3.76 2.81 5.67
CA ILE A 35 -3.61 1.83 4.59
C ILE A 35 -4.82 1.88 3.66
N ALA A 36 -6.02 1.87 4.23
CA ALA A 36 -7.25 1.91 3.44
C ALA A 36 -7.34 3.18 2.62
N GLU A 37 -7.02 4.31 3.21
CA GLU A 37 -7.05 5.58 2.52
C GLU A 37 -6.02 5.64 1.39
N ALA A 38 -4.81 5.15 1.64
CA ALA A 38 -3.77 5.10 0.62
C ALA A 38 -4.18 4.23 -0.55
N MET A 39 -4.75 3.06 -0.28
CA MET A 39 -5.23 2.15 -1.33
C MET A 39 -6.29 2.81 -2.18
N GLU A 40 -7.25 3.46 -1.53
CA GLU A 40 -8.32 4.13 -2.22
C GLU A 40 -7.80 5.23 -3.14
N GLU A 41 -6.87 6.02 -2.66
CA GLU A 41 -6.28 7.10 -3.44
C GLU A 41 -5.42 6.58 -4.59
N LEU A 42 -4.67 5.51 -4.37
CA LEU A 42 -3.85 4.91 -5.42
C LEU A 42 -4.72 4.36 -6.56
N LEU A 43 -5.85 3.75 -6.21
CA LEU A 43 -6.80 3.27 -7.20
C LEU A 43 -7.44 4.42 -7.97
N ASP A 44 -7.82 5.46 -7.25
CA ASP A 44 -8.49 6.62 -7.82
C ASP A 44 -7.58 7.35 -8.81
N ASP A 45 -6.31 7.47 -8.47
CA ASP A 45 -5.32 8.10 -9.34
C ASP A 45 -4.88 7.20 -10.50
N GLY A 46 -5.25 5.93 -10.48
CA GLY A 46 -4.84 4.99 -11.50
C GLY A 46 -3.40 4.54 -11.40
N ASP A 47 -2.75 4.79 -10.29
CA ASP A 47 -1.35 4.40 -10.06
C ASP A 47 -1.19 2.90 -9.85
N ILE A 48 -2.23 2.24 -9.36
CA ILE A 48 -2.25 0.79 -9.22
C ILE A 48 -3.48 0.23 -9.91
N GLY A 49 -3.35 -0.98 -10.45
CA GLY A 49 -4.45 -1.69 -11.05
C GLY A 49 -5.04 -2.73 -10.10
N PRO A 50 -6.09 -3.45 -10.55
CA PRO A 50 -6.70 -4.49 -9.72
C PRO A 50 -5.72 -5.59 -9.32
N GLU A 51 -4.75 -5.90 -10.16
CA GLU A 51 -3.77 -6.93 -9.87
C GLU A 51 -2.86 -6.54 -8.70
N GLU A 52 -2.39 -5.30 -8.71
CA GLU A 52 -1.56 -4.78 -7.63
C GLU A 52 -2.36 -4.69 -6.34
N LEU A 53 -3.62 -4.32 -6.45
CA LEU A 53 -4.50 -4.24 -5.28
C LEU A 53 -4.67 -5.62 -4.63
N LEU A 54 -4.89 -6.65 -5.44
CA LEU A 54 -4.99 -8.02 -4.94
C LEU A 54 -3.69 -8.47 -4.28
N LEU A 55 -2.56 -8.12 -4.88
CA LEU A 55 -1.26 -8.45 -4.33
C LEU A 55 -1.08 -7.82 -2.94
N ILE A 56 -1.45 -6.55 -2.81
CA ILE A 56 -1.35 -5.85 -1.54
C ILE A 56 -2.25 -6.51 -0.49
N PHE A 57 -3.46 -6.89 -0.86
CA PHE A 57 -4.36 -7.59 0.06
C PHE A 57 -3.78 -8.92 0.55
N ARG A 58 -3.03 -9.60 -0.30
CA ARG A 58 -2.40 -10.87 0.08
C ARG A 58 -1.29 -10.68 1.10
N ILE A 59 -0.56 -9.57 1.00
CA ILE A 59 0.57 -9.32 1.89
C ILE A 59 0.20 -8.52 3.13
N LEU A 60 -1.02 -8.01 3.21
CA LEU A 60 -1.48 -7.30 4.40
C LEU A 60 -1.45 -8.22 5.62
N PRO A 61 -1.13 -7.68 6.80
CA PRO A 61 -1.19 -8.47 8.02
C PRO A 61 -2.59 -9.04 8.22
N LYS A 62 -2.65 -10.27 8.73
CA LYS A 62 -3.92 -10.96 8.93
C LYS A 62 -4.88 -10.21 9.84
N GLU A 63 -4.33 -9.40 10.71
CA GLU A 63 -5.11 -8.59 11.65
C GLU A 63 -5.96 -7.54 10.94
N LEU A 64 -5.60 -7.20 9.70
CA LEU A 64 -6.31 -6.20 8.91
C LEU A 64 -7.29 -6.81 7.91
N ALA A 65 -7.26 -8.09 7.77
CA ALA A 65 -8.10 -8.78 6.78
C ALA A 65 -9.51 -9.02 7.32
#